data_822c45c34a1f58dbfc0152aa9a28a9c2
#
_entry.id   822c45c34a1f58dbfc0152aa9a28a9c2
#
_cell.length_a   1.000
_cell.length_b   1.000
_cell.length_c   1.000
_cell.angle_alpha   90.00
_cell.angle_beta   90.00
_cell.angle_gamma   90.00
#
_symmetry.space_group_name_H-M   'P 1'
#
loop_
_entity.id
_entity.type
_entity.pdbx_description
1 polymer ?
#
loop_
_entity_poly.entity_id
_entity_poly.type
_entity_poly.pdbx_seq_one_letter_code
_entity_poly.pdbx_strand_id
1 'polypeptide(L)'
;VGVSLPIAPEETKTSQSEVKNYLAIWDTGATHSAITKRVVDDLGLKPTGVRETRHADGKSINNTYLVNILLPNKVMVGSVRVTEVKLIPDDNTSDDQHPQLLIGMDIIGLGDFAVTNADGKTTFSFRVPSVEEIDFIPDTQEDNVMESGNRKARRAFFAKKRRGLI
;
A
#
# COMPACT_ATOMS: atom_id res chain seq x y z
N VAL A 1 -0.86 5.69 -12.04
CA VAL A 1 -1.54 6.21 -10.85
C VAL A 1 -1.67 7.72 -10.99
N GLY A 2 -2.88 8.25 -10.77
CA GLY A 2 -3.12 9.69 -10.79
C GLY A 2 -2.82 10.34 -9.44
N VAL A 3 -2.31 11.57 -9.44
CA VAL A 3 -2.11 12.37 -8.23
C VAL A 3 -2.67 13.75 -8.44
N SER A 4 -3.36 14.30 -7.44
CA SER A 4 -3.87 15.66 -7.44
C SER A 4 -3.70 16.33 -6.08
N LEU A 5 -3.88 17.63 -6.05
CA LEU A 5 -3.99 18.38 -4.80
C LEU A 5 -5.20 17.89 -3.98
N PRO A 6 -5.13 17.89 -2.64
CA PRO A 6 -6.30 17.64 -1.81
C PRO A 6 -7.35 18.72 -2.07
N ILE A 7 -8.61 18.31 -2.12
CA ILE A 7 -9.74 19.26 -2.27
C ILE A 7 -9.90 19.99 -0.94
N ALA A 8 -9.79 21.32 -0.95
CA ALA A 8 -10.08 22.11 0.23
C ALA A 8 -11.57 22.01 0.59
N PRO A 9 -11.94 21.94 1.88
CA PRO A 9 -13.33 21.81 2.31
C PRO A 9 -14.28 22.90 1.78
N GLU A 10 -13.73 24.05 1.41
CA GLU A 10 -14.49 25.21 0.92
C GLU A 10 -14.69 25.22 -0.60
N GLU A 11 -13.98 24.35 -1.35
CA GLU A 11 -13.99 24.37 -2.83
C GLU A 11 -14.96 23.35 -3.45
N THR A 12 -16.05 23.03 -2.80
CA THR A 12 -16.95 21.92 -3.16
C THR A 12 -17.72 22.06 -4.49
N LYS A 13 -17.49 23.07 -5.31
CA LYS A 13 -18.35 23.23 -6.52
C LYS A 13 -17.68 23.50 -7.87
N THR A 14 -16.40 23.85 -8.00
CA THR A 14 -15.91 24.29 -9.32
C THR A 14 -14.47 23.98 -9.72
N SER A 15 -13.60 23.53 -8.86
CA SER A 15 -12.24 23.20 -9.27
C SER A 15 -11.96 21.70 -9.12
N GLN A 16 -12.16 20.94 -10.19
CA GLN A 16 -11.52 19.63 -10.30
C GLN A 16 -10.01 19.91 -10.32
N SER A 17 -9.33 19.57 -9.21
CA SER A 17 -7.88 19.60 -9.19
C SER A 17 -7.36 18.73 -10.32
N GLU A 18 -6.49 19.30 -11.16
CA GLU A 18 -5.89 18.56 -12.27
C GLU A 18 -5.21 17.29 -11.75
N VAL A 19 -5.55 16.14 -12.33
CA VAL A 19 -4.94 14.86 -11.99
C VAL A 19 -3.78 14.61 -12.95
N LYS A 20 -2.56 14.52 -12.43
CA LYS A 20 -1.38 14.13 -13.21
C LYS A 20 -1.07 12.66 -13.00
N ASN A 21 -0.71 11.97 -14.07
CA ASN A 21 -0.43 10.54 -14.05
C ASN A 21 1.06 10.25 -13.94
N TYR A 22 1.42 9.31 -13.08
CA TYR A 22 2.79 8.90 -12.85
C TYR A 22 2.90 7.36 -12.78
N LEU A 23 4.07 6.84 -13.10
CA LEU A 23 4.40 5.46 -12.80
C LEU A 23 4.56 5.30 -11.28
N ALA A 24 4.06 4.17 -10.78
CA ALA A 24 4.10 3.86 -9.35
C ALA A 24 4.62 2.44 -9.11
N ILE A 25 5.39 2.29 -8.05
CA ILE A 25 5.78 0.99 -7.49
C ILE A 25 4.79 0.65 -6.37
N TRP A 26 4.29 -0.59 -6.35
CA TRP A 26 3.56 -1.14 -5.22
C TRP A 26 4.56 -1.87 -4.32
N ASP A 27 4.70 -1.41 -3.07
CA ASP A 27 5.73 -1.90 -2.15
C ASP A 27 5.10 -2.32 -0.82
N THR A 28 4.91 -3.63 -0.65
CA THR A 28 4.40 -4.22 0.61
C THR A 28 5.39 -4.12 1.77
N GLY A 29 6.66 -3.80 1.51
CA GLY A 29 7.68 -3.55 2.54
C GLY A 29 7.68 -2.12 3.07
N ALA A 30 7.02 -1.18 2.36
CA ALA A 30 6.92 0.20 2.80
C ALA A 30 5.67 0.43 3.65
N THR A 31 5.85 0.98 4.84
CA THR A 31 4.72 1.30 5.73
C THR A 31 3.85 2.44 5.18
N HIS A 32 4.46 3.39 4.47
CA HIS A 32 3.79 4.59 3.99
C HIS A 32 4.15 4.87 2.54
N SER A 33 3.20 5.45 1.83
CA SER A 33 3.39 5.92 0.46
C SER A 33 4.33 7.12 0.39
N ALA A 34 5.02 7.22 -0.75
CA ALA A 34 6.02 8.26 -0.97
C ALA A 34 5.95 8.81 -2.41
N ILE A 35 6.47 10.02 -2.59
CA ILE A 35 6.55 10.71 -3.87
C ILE A 35 7.96 11.25 -4.09
N THR A 36 8.33 11.43 -5.35
CA THR A 36 9.59 12.09 -5.68
C THR A 36 9.42 13.61 -5.70
N LYS A 37 10.56 14.30 -5.68
CA LYS A 37 10.59 15.76 -5.85
C LYS A 37 9.89 16.21 -7.15
N ARG A 38 9.96 15.43 -8.23
CA ARG A 38 9.26 15.74 -9.49
C ARG A 38 7.76 15.92 -9.28
N VAL A 39 7.11 15.01 -8.52
CA VAL A 39 5.67 15.15 -8.23
C VAL A 39 5.38 16.41 -7.41
N VAL A 40 6.26 16.72 -6.45
CA VAL A 40 6.15 17.94 -5.63
C VAL A 40 6.19 19.18 -6.51
N ASP A 41 7.15 19.25 -7.43
CA ASP A 41 7.35 20.40 -8.31
C ASP A 41 6.22 20.52 -9.35
N ASP A 42 5.84 19.40 -9.97
CA ASP A 42 4.78 19.35 -10.99
C ASP A 42 3.42 19.81 -10.47
N LEU A 43 3.11 19.53 -9.20
CA LEU A 43 1.84 19.88 -8.56
C LEU A 43 1.93 21.14 -7.68
N GLY A 44 3.11 21.73 -7.54
CA GLY A 44 3.34 22.90 -6.68
C GLY A 44 3.00 22.63 -5.21
N LEU A 45 3.29 21.41 -4.71
CA LEU A 45 2.94 20.98 -3.36
C LEU A 45 3.68 21.80 -2.30
N LYS A 46 2.98 22.14 -1.21
CA LYS A 46 3.58 22.78 -0.04
C LYS A 46 3.76 21.75 1.07
N PRO A 47 4.92 21.70 1.74
CA PRO A 47 5.14 20.79 2.87
C PRO A 47 4.11 21.00 3.96
N THR A 48 3.58 19.90 4.49
CA THR A 48 2.65 19.88 5.63
C THR A 48 3.29 19.40 6.92
N GLY A 49 4.56 19.02 6.86
CA GLY A 49 5.36 18.57 8.00
C GLY A 49 6.64 17.89 7.54
N VAL A 50 7.29 17.22 8.48
CA VAL A 50 8.50 16.44 8.24
C VAL A 50 8.36 15.06 8.89
N ARG A 51 9.08 14.08 8.36
CA ARG A 51 9.14 12.71 8.89
C ARG A 51 10.57 12.18 8.83
N GLU A 52 11.01 11.50 9.88
CA GLU A 52 12.18 10.63 9.81
C GLU A 52 11.82 9.37 9.03
N THR A 53 12.58 9.08 7.99
CA THR A 53 12.48 7.83 7.22
C THR A 53 13.74 7.01 7.46
N ARG A 54 13.57 5.69 7.48
CA ARG A 54 14.65 4.71 7.59
C ARG A 54 14.73 3.93 6.29
N HIS A 55 15.90 3.81 5.76
CA HIS A 55 16.20 3.05 4.55
C HIS A 55 17.54 2.32 4.70
N ALA A 56 17.93 1.52 3.72
CA ALA A 56 19.13 0.68 3.81
C ALA A 56 20.40 1.47 4.15
N ASP A 57 20.51 2.71 3.67
CA ASP A 57 21.69 3.57 3.85
C ASP A 57 21.63 4.43 5.13
N GLY A 58 20.58 4.28 5.97
CA GLY A 58 20.45 5.01 7.21
C GLY A 58 19.12 5.72 7.42
N LYS A 59 19.18 6.91 8.03
CA LYS A 59 18.02 7.73 8.34
C LYS A 59 18.10 9.08 7.63
N SER A 60 16.94 9.58 7.18
CA SER A 60 16.82 10.93 6.66
C SER A 60 15.57 11.61 7.19
N ILE A 61 15.58 12.94 7.26
CA ILE A 61 14.41 13.77 7.57
C ILE A 61 13.92 14.33 6.25
N ASN A 62 12.68 14.01 5.90
CA ASN A 62 12.09 14.38 4.63
C ASN A 62 10.78 15.14 4.84
N ASN A 63 10.45 16.02 3.90
CA ASN A 63 9.17 16.72 3.89
C ASN A 63 8.01 15.74 3.69
N THR A 64 6.87 16.07 4.26
CA THR A 64 5.61 15.37 4.01
C THR A 64 4.59 16.29 3.37
N TYR A 65 3.72 15.72 2.56
CA TYR A 65 2.69 16.43 1.81
C TYR A 65 1.36 15.70 1.93
N LEU A 66 0.27 16.40 1.66
CA LEU A 66 -1.05 15.79 1.48
C LEU A 66 -1.40 15.79 0.00
N VAL A 67 -1.85 14.67 -0.51
CA VAL A 67 -2.26 14.49 -1.90
C VAL A 67 -3.50 13.59 -1.98
N ASN A 68 -4.24 13.68 -3.07
CA ASN A 68 -5.19 12.64 -3.45
C ASN A 68 -4.53 11.70 -4.43
N ILE A 69 -4.79 10.40 -4.29
CA ILE A 69 -4.24 9.35 -5.16
C ILE A 69 -5.39 8.63 -5.86
N LEU A 70 -5.41 8.70 -7.18
CA LEU A 70 -6.36 7.99 -8.04
C LEU A 70 -5.73 6.68 -8.53
N LEU A 71 -6.24 5.57 -8.03
CA LEU A 71 -5.75 4.24 -8.38
C LEU A 71 -6.27 3.80 -9.77
N PRO A 72 -5.62 2.81 -10.43
CA PRO A 72 -6.03 2.31 -11.74
C PRO A 72 -7.47 1.77 -11.79
N ASN A 73 -7.98 1.26 -10.68
CA ASN A 73 -9.37 0.79 -10.51
C ASN A 73 -10.37 1.93 -10.29
N LYS A 74 -9.96 3.20 -10.52
CA LYS A 74 -10.75 4.42 -10.35
C LYS A 74 -11.14 4.77 -8.91
N VAL A 75 -10.55 4.10 -7.94
CA VAL A 75 -10.71 4.47 -6.53
C VAL A 75 -9.83 5.68 -6.23
N MET A 76 -10.43 6.71 -5.65
CA MET A 76 -9.72 7.90 -5.14
C MET A 76 -9.49 7.74 -3.64
N VAL A 77 -8.23 7.75 -3.23
CA VAL A 77 -7.83 7.83 -1.82
C VAL A 77 -7.48 9.28 -1.52
N GLY A 78 -8.30 9.93 -0.70
CA GLY A 78 -8.17 11.36 -0.42
C GLY A 78 -7.25 11.66 0.75
N SER A 79 -6.57 12.81 0.67
CA SER A 79 -5.73 13.36 1.76
C SER A 79 -4.69 12.40 2.31
N VAL A 80 -4.06 11.63 1.41
CA VAL A 80 -2.97 10.72 1.75
C VAL A 80 -1.75 11.53 2.15
N ARG A 81 -1.16 11.22 3.30
CA ARG A 81 0.11 11.82 3.72
C ARG A 81 1.26 11.05 3.14
N VAL A 82 1.93 11.63 2.16
CA VAL A 82 3.09 11.06 1.49
C VAL A 82 4.38 11.72 1.94
N THR A 83 5.49 10.99 1.86
CA THR A 83 6.84 11.50 2.19
C THR A 83 7.62 11.72 0.91
N GLU A 84 8.36 12.84 0.82
CA GLU A 84 9.30 13.06 -0.27
C GLU A 84 10.50 12.12 -0.13
N VAL A 85 10.77 11.36 -1.18
CA VAL A 85 11.91 10.44 -1.23
C VAL A 85 12.63 10.54 -2.57
N LYS A 86 13.88 10.11 -2.59
CA LYS A 86 14.61 9.90 -3.83
C LYS A 86 14.46 8.43 -4.22
N LEU A 87 13.68 8.14 -5.24
CA LEU A 87 13.68 6.81 -5.86
C LEU A 87 14.90 6.73 -6.78
N ILE A 88 15.62 5.60 -6.71
CA ILE A 88 16.81 5.40 -7.54
C ILE A 88 16.33 5.11 -8.97
N PRO A 89 16.69 5.95 -9.95
CA PRO A 89 16.38 5.67 -11.34
C PRO A 89 17.21 4.48 -11.85
N ASP A 90 16.67 3.72 -12.77
CA ASP A 90 17.47 2.82 -13.58
C ASP A 90 18.25 3.65 -14.61
N ASP A 91 19.58 3.61 -14.57
CA ASP A 91 20.47 4.42 -15.41
C ASP A 91 20.24 4.24 -16.94
N ASN A 92 19.47 3.22 -17.33
CA ASN A 92 19.19 2.90 -18.74
C ASN A 92 17.80 3.36 -19.22
N THR A 93 17.02 4.05 -18.39
CA THR A 93 15.67 4.48 -18.75
C THR A 93 15.55 6.00 -18.81
N SER A 94 14.63 6.51 -19.65
CA SER A 94 14.32 7.94 -19.70
C SER A 94 13.56 8.39 -18.45
N ASP A 95 13.67 9.66 -18.08
CA ASP A 95 13.00 10.24 -16.89
C ASP A 95 11.49 9.97 -16.83
N ASP A 96 10.81 9.89 -17.97
CA ASP A 96 9.37 9.61 -18.03
C ASP A 96 9.01 8.14 -17.74
N GLN A 97 9.99 7.25 -17.77
CA GLN A 97 9.83 5.83 -17.45
C GLN A 97 10.22 5.49 -16.01
N HIS A 98 10.72 6.47 -15.26
CA HIS A 98 11.05 6.25 -13.85
C HIS A 98 9.81 6.35 -12.98
N PRO A 99 9.62 5.43 -12.02
CA PRO A 99 8.57 5.57 -11.01
C PRO A 99 8.72 6.86 -10.22
N GLN A 100 7.60 7.56 -10.04
CA GLN A 100 7.55 8.81 -9.27
C GLN A 100 6.75 8.67 -7.97
N LEU A 101 6.06 7.53 -7.82
CA LEU A 101 5.32 7.17 -6.61
C LEU A 101 5.75 5.81 -6.09
N LEU A 102 5.68 5.67 -4.77
CA LEU A 102 5.70 4.40 -4.06
C LEU A 102 4.40 4.28 -3.29
N ILE A 103 3.62 3.24 -3.58
CA ILE A 103 2.37 2.91 -2.90
C ILE A 103 2.70 1.93 -1.79
N GLY A 104 2.56 2.36 -0.55
CA GLY A 104 2.87 1.57 0.64
C GLY A 104 1.65 0.91 1.27
N MET A 105 1.86 0.30 2.43
CA MET A 105 0.82 -0.41 3.19
C MET A 105 -0.29 0.48 3.72
N ASP A 106 -0.08 1.80 3.80
CA ASP A 106 -1.11 2.77 4.13
C ASP A 106 -2.24 2.84 3.08
N ILE A 107 -1.96 2.44 1.84
CA ILE A 107 -2.95 2.31 0.77
C ILE A 107 -3.27 0.83 0.51
N ILE A 108 -2.26 -0.04 0.42
CA ILE A 108 -2.44 -1.48 0.17
C ILE A 108 -3.35 -2.09 1.24
N GLY A 109 -3.17 -1.71 2.51
CA GLY A 109 -3.97 -2.18 3.65
C GLY A 109 -5.42 -1.70 3.69
N LEU A 110 -5.86 -0.86 2.74
CA LEU A 110 -7.28 -0.45 2.64
C LEU A 110 -8.16 -1.51 1.98
N GLY A 111 -7.56 -2.53 1.36
CA GLY A 111 -8.31 -3.53 0.60
C GLY A 111 -7.59 -4.86 0.47
N ASP A 112 -8.06 -5.67 -0.45
CA ASP A 112 -7.47 -6.98 -0.75
C ASP A 112 -6.42 -6.82 -1.85
N PHE A 113 -5.22 -7.30 -1.59
CA PHE A 113 -4.10 -7.31 -2.52
C PHE A 113 -3.60 -8.74 -2.72
N ALA A 114 -3.55 -9.19 -3.96
CA ALA A 114 -3.07 -10.51 -4.31
C ALA A 114 -2.11 -10.47 -5.51
N VAL A 115 -1.06 -11.28 -5.45
CA VAL A 115 -0.16 -11.54 -6.57
C VAL A 115 -0.20 -13.01 -6.89
N THR A 116 -0.50 -13.32 -8.14
CA THR A 116 -0.54 -14.68 -8.65
C THR A 116 0.39 -14.84 -9.86
N ASN A 117 0.91 -16.05 -10.07
CA ASN A 117 1.77 -16.36 -11.21
C ASN A 117 1.34 -17.69 -11.84
N ALA A 118 0.19 -17.67 -12.54
CA ALA A 118 -0.33 -18.82 -13.25
C ALA A 118 0.30 -18.90 -14.64
N ASP A 119 0.78 -20.09 -15.02
CA ASP A 119 1.38 -20.38 -16.31
C ASP A 119 2.51 -19.39 -16.71
N GLY A 120 3.29 -18.94 -15.74
CA GLY A 120 4.37 -17.99 -15.93
C GLY A 120 3.92 -16.54 -16.16
N LYS A 121 2.62 -16.26 -16.06
CA LYS A 121 2.07 -14.92 -16.15
C LYS A 121 1.78 -14.35 -14.75
N THR A 122 2.58 -13.35 -14.37
CA THR A 122 2.33 -12.62 -13.12
C THR A 122 1.15 -11.67 -13.28
N THR A 123 0.18 -11.79 -12.39
CA THR A 123 -0.96 -10.88 -12.29
C THR A 123 -1.03 -10.35 -10.86
N PHE A 124 -1.13 -9.06 -10.69
CA PHE A 124 -1.50 -8.51 -9.40
C PHE A 124 -2.91 -7.93 -9.45
N SER A 125 -3.63 -8.07 -8.34
CA SER A 125 -5.00 -7.58 -8.20
C SER A 125 -5.13 -6.78 -6.92
N PHE A 126 -5.90 -5.70 -6.99
CA PHE A 126 -6.20 -4.86 -5.84
C PHE A 126 -7.65 -4.38 -5.91
N ARG A 127 -8.39 -4.53 -4.83
CA ARG A 127 -9.75 -3.98 -4.68
C ARG A 127 -9.93 -3.29 -3.32
N VAL A 128 -10.77 -2.29 -3.29
CA VAL A 128 -11.17 -1.54 -2.09
C VAL A 128 -12.69 -1.45 -2.08
N PRO A 129 -13.35 -1.69 -0.95
CA PRO A 129 -12.82 -2.16 0.32
C PRO A 129 -12.38 -3.63 0.27
N SER A 130 -11.74 -4.10 1.36
CA SER A 130 -11.52 -5.53 1.59
C SER A 130 -12.86 -6.25 1.72
N VAL A 131 -12.98 -7.41 1.10
CA VAL A 131 -14.23 -8.20 1.03
C VAL A 131 -14.05 -9.59 1.62
N GLU A 132 -12.87 -10.17 1.46
CA GLU A 132 -12.58 -11.53 1.93
C GLU A 132 -11.11 -11.70 2.30
N GLU A 133 -10.85 -12.62 3.22
CA GLU A 133 -9.51 -13.12 3.49
C GLU A 133 -9.15 -14.18 2.43
N ILE A 134 -8.03 -13.97 1.74
CA ILE A 134 -7.50 -14.94 0.78
C ILE A 134 -6.32 -15.64 1.43
N ASP A 135 -6.55 -16.87 1.90
CA ASP A 135 -5.51 -17.75 2.42
C ASP A 135 -5.28 -18.90 1.45
N PHE A 136 -4.05 -19.01 0.95
CA PHE A 136 -3.63 -20.12 0.09
C PHE A 136 -3.12 -21.33 0.87
N ILE A 137 -3.08 -21.25 2.20
CA ILE A 137 -2.71 -22.37 3.05
C ILE A 137 -3.94 -23.27 3.18
N PRO A 138 -3.87 -24.57 2.80
CA PRO A 138 -4.99 -25.47 2.99
C PRO A 138 -5.37 -25.56 4.47
N ASP A 139 -6.66 -25.53 4.75
CA ASP A 139 -7.20 -25.79 6.09
C ASP A 139 -6.61 -27.09 6.60
N THR A 140 -5.74 -27.02 7.59
CA THR A 140 -5.29 -28.22 8.30
C THR A 140 -6.39 -28.63 9.29
N GLN A 141 -6.44 -29.93 9.64
CA GLN A 141 -7.37 -30.36 10.68
C GLN A 141 -7.18 -29.61 12.02
N GLU A 142 -6.02 -29.00 12.20
CA GLU A 142 -5.70 -28.17 13.35
C GLU A 142 -6.51 -26.86 13.34
N ASP A 143 -6.66 -26.24 12.17
CA ASP A 143 -7.41 -24.98 12.02
C ASP A 143 -8.90 -25.19 12.22
N ASN A 144 -9.45 -26.29 11.70
CA ASN A 144 -10.84 -26.68 11.93
C ASN A 144 -11.18 -26.89 13.41
N VAL A 145 -10.24 -27.40 14.22
CA VAL A 145 -10.45 -27.54 15.68
C VAL A 145 -10.37 -26.17 16.38
N MET A 146 -9.59 -25.25 15.82
CA MET A 146 -9.45 -23.90 16.36
C MET A 146 -10.70 -23.03 16.07
N GLU A 147 -11.29 -23.14 14.88
CA GLU A 147 -12.48 -22.38 14.50
C GLU A 147 -13.78 -22.94 15.07
N SER A 148 -13.97 -24.26 14.98
CA SER A 148 -15.22 -24.92 15.41
C SER A 148 -15.27 -25.31 16.88
N GLY A 149 -14.12 -25.34 17.54
CA GLY A 149 -14.00 -25.85 18.91
C GLY A 149 -14.41 -24.86 19.99
N ASN A 150 -15.33 -25.26 20.85
CA ASN A 150 -15.56 -24.57 22.10
C ASN A 150 -14.28 -24.59 22.97
N ARG A 151 -14.23 -23.75 24.03
CA ARG A 151 -13.06 -23.59 24.91
C ARG A 151 -12.51 -24.93 25.47
N LYS A 152 -13.37 -25.95 25.61
CA LYS A 152 -13.03 -27.27 26.12
C LYS A 152 -12.32 -28.14 25.05
N ALA A 153 -12.78 -28.09 23.80
CA ALA A 153 -12.14 -28.77 22.66
C ALA A 153 -10.74 -28.22 22.39
N ARG A 154 -10.59 -26.89 22.41
CA ARG A 154 -9.27 -26.23 22.26
C ARG A 154 -8.28 -26.64 23.37
N ARG A 155 -8.72 -26.69 24.63
CA ARG A 155 -7.86 -27.15 25.74
C ARG A 155 -7.45 -28.63 25.59
N ALA A 156 -8.37 -29.51 25.17
CA ALA A 156 -8.09 -30.91 24.93
C ALA A 156 -7.08 -31.11 23.81
N PHE A 157 -7.20 -30.37 22.72
CA PHE A 157 -6.26 -30.39 21.59
C PHE A 157 -4.84 -30.03 22.02
N PHE A 158 -4.65 -28.87 22.68
CA PHE A 158 -3.34 -28.47 23.17
C PHE A 158 -2.74 -29.42 24.22
N ALA A 159 -3.58 -30.06 25.04
CA ALA A 159 -3.12 -31.08 25.97
C ALA A 159 -2.58 -32.34 25.26
N LYS A 160 -3.22 -32.77 24.17
CA LYS A 160 -2.74 -33.87 23.34
C LYS A 160 -1.45 -33.56 22.61
N LYS A 161 -1.36 -32.34 22.02
CA LYS A 161 -0.15 -31.86 21.34
C LYS A 161 1.07 -31.80 22.29
N ARG A 162 0.89 -31.32 23.54
CA ARG A 162 1.97 -31.31 24.55
C ARG A 162 2.43 -32.72 24.96
N ARG A 163 1.60 -33.76 24.78
CA ARG A 163 1.92 -35.18 25.11
C ARG A 163 2.46 -35.93 23.91
N GLY A 164 2.63 -35.30 22.74
CA GLY A 164 3.13 -35.92 21.52
C GLY A 164 2.16 -37.01 20.98
N LEU A 165 0.86 -36.86 21.21
CA LEU A 165 -0.17 -37.81 20.78
C LEU A 165 -0.80 -37.45 19.43
N ILE A 166 -0.46 -36.22 18.90
CA ILE A 166 -0.82 -35.70 17.57
C ILE A 166 0.26 -34.69 17.16
#